data_d33039f7cc0f0ac17e63158955c1a13d
#
_entry.id   d33039f7cc0f0ac17e63158955c1a13d
#
_cell.length_a   1.000
_cell.length_b   1.000
_cell.length_c   1.000
_cell.angle_alpha   90.00
_cell.angle_beta   90.00
_cell.angle_gamma   90.00
#
_symmetry.space_group_name_H-M   'P 1'
#
loop_
_entity.id
_entity.type
_entity.pdbx_description
1 polymer ?
#
loop_
_entity_poly.entity_id
_entity_poly.type
_entity_poly.pdbx_seq_one_letter_code
_entity_poly.pdbx_strand_id
1 'polypeptide(L)'
;KLKFQCSFIGFLCLLTVLTLEAPVLGSYSHEDRSFVKEELEFYWKDDKAGFNTFLERTNKRLPEYKFFFQEAAKEIDIHWTLLAAISYQESHWNPKAISDTGVRGMMMLTQKTAKEMGIKKRTNPEDSIYGGANYFQKTMDRLPSAISKLDRIWMTLAAYNLGFKNIELARDLAESSSLNQYLWSEVSVSL
;
A
#
# COMPACT_ATOMS: atom_id res chain seq x y z
N LYS A 1 10.10 8.64 -13.32
CA LYS A 1 10.63 7.28 -13.02
C LYS A 1 11.27 7.20 -11.64
N LEU A 2 12.15 8.13 -11.25
CA LEU A 2 12.86 8.10 -9.97
C LEU A 2 11.91 8.21 -8.76
N LYS A 3 10.87 9.06 -8.81
CA LYS A 3 9.89 9.25 -7.72
C LYS A 3 9.02 8.02 -7.47
N PHE A 4 8.67 7.27 -8.52
CA PHE A 4 7.89 6.04 -8.37
C PHE A 4 8.72 4.93 -7.75
N GLN A 5 9.96 4.76 -8.19
CA GLN A 5 10.88 3.76 -7.65
C GLN A 5 11.19 4.03 -6.16
N CYS A 6 11.45 5.28 -5.76
CA CYS A 6 11.67 5.65 -4.35
C CYS A 6 10.39 5.46 -3.51
N SER A 7 9.19 5.79 -4.02
CA SER A 7 7.93 5.60 -3.29
C SER A 7 7.58 4.12 -3.12
N PHE A 8 7.84 3.30 -4.14
CA PHE A 8 7.53 1.87 -4.14
C PHE A 8 8.50 1.07 -3.23
N ILE A 9 9.76 1.44 -3.23
CA ILE A 9 10.80 0.87 -2.37
C ILE A 9 10.53 1.26 -0.90
N GLY A 10 10.20 2.53 -0.63
CA GLY A 10 9.76 2.98 0.69
C GLY A 10 8.52 2.24 1.20
N PHE A 11 7.60 1.87 0.29
CA PHE A 11 6.44 1.05 0.60
C PHE A 11 6.81 -0.38 1.01
N LEU A 12 7.75 -1.02 0.33
CA LEU A 12 8.22 -2.36 0.67
C LEU A 12 8.87 -2.39 2.06
N CYS A 13 9.71 -1.39 2.37
CA CYS A 13 10.32 -1.23 3.70
C CYS A 13 9.26 -0.99 4.78
N LEU A 14 8.24 -0.20 4.49
CA LEU A 14 7.15 0.07 5.41
C LEU A 14 6.38 -1.22 5.75
N LEU A 15 6.15 -2.07 4.75
CA LEU A 15 5.46 -3.35 4.92
C LEU A 15 6.24 -4.25 5.89
N THR A 16 7.57 -4.31 5.73
CA THR A 16 8.43 -5.14 6.58
C THR A 16 8.48 -4.65 8.02
N VAL A 17 8.54 -3.32 8.26
CA VAL A 17 8.50 -2.75 9.63
C VAL A 17 7.17 -3.03 10.31
N LEU A 18 6.06 -2.84 9.62
CA LEU A 18 4.73 -3.07 10.20
C LEU A 18 4.49 -4.55 10.53
N THR A 19 5.17 -5.48 9.84
CA THR A 19 5.13 -6.90 10.19
C THR A 19 5.98 -7.25 11.41
N LEU A 20 7.05 -6.48 11.71
CA LEU A 20 7.94 -6.71 12.85
C LEU A 20 7.30 -6.46 14.22
N GLU A 21 6.32 -5.57 14.32
CA GLU A 21 5.64 -5.24 15.57
C GLU A 21 4.35 -6.03 15.82
N ALA A 22 3.92 -6.88 14.88
CA ALA A 22 2.75 -7.70 15.07
C ALA A 22 3.06 -8.92 15.96
N PRO A 23 2.18 -9.30 16.91
CA PRO A 23 2.34 -10.53 17.71
C PRO A 23 2.35 -11.82 16.91
N VAL A 24 2.15 -11.77 15.61
CA VAL A 24 2.38 -12.85 14.64
C VAL A 24 3.87 -13.22 14.52
N LEU A 25 4.76 -12.40 15.07
CA LEU A 25 6.22 -12.61 15.09
C LEU A 25 6.71 -13.79 15.94
N GLY A 26 5.85 -14.46 16.65
CA GLY A 26 6.20 -15.74 17.28
C GLY A 26 6.65 -16.82 16.30
N SER A 27 6.41 -16.64 14.99
CA SER A 27 6.75 -17.59 13.92
C SER A 27 7.97 -17.20 13.07
N TYR A 28 8.49 -15.96 13.20
CA TYR A 28 9.67 -15.54 12.42
C TYR A 28 10.96 -15.91 13.16
N SER A 29 11.90 -16.49 12.42
CA SER A 29 13.23 -16.84 12.94
C SER A 29 14.04 -15.58 13.29
N HIS A 30 15.09 -15.75 14.09
CA HIS A 30 16.03 -14.66 14.38
C HIS A 30 16.69 -14.12 13.09
N GLU A 31 16.89 -14.98 12.07
CA GLU A 31 17.44 -14.64 10.77
C GLU A 31 16.50 -13.72 9.97
N ASP A 32 15.19 -13.99 9.98
CA ASP A 32 14.20 -13.15 9.30
C ASP A 32 14.17 -11.73 9.89
N ARG A 33 14.35 -11.61 11.21
CA ARG A 33 14.41 -10.30 11.90
C ARG A 33 15.67 -9.52 11.55
N SER A 34 16.81 -10.21 11.42
CA SER A 34 18.08 -9.55 11.05
C SER A 34 18.03 -9.04 9.61
N PHE A 35 17.50 -9.84 8.69
CA PHE A 35 17.31 -9.45 7.30
C PHE A 35 16.44 -8.21 7.16
N VAL A 36 15.28 -8.18 7.83
CA VAL A 36 14.39 -7.02 7.77
C VAL A 36 15.05 -5.78 8.37
N LYS A 37 15.85 -5.92 9.44
CA LYS A 37 16.57 -4.81 10.04
C LYS A 37 17.63 -4.25 9.06
N GLU A 38 18.39 -5.11 8.40
CA GLU A 38 19.38 -4.73 7.41
C GLU A 38 18.74 -3.99 6.22
N GLU A 39 17.61 -4.51 5.69
CA GLU A 39 16.84 -3.84 4.65
C GLU A 39 16.37 -2.45 5.09
N LEU A 40 15.86 -2.31 6.31
CA LEU A 40 15.46 -1.01 6.84
C LEU A 40 16.63 -0.04 6.96
N GLU A 41 17.76 -0.48 7.51
CA GLU A 41 18.97 0.35 7.63
C GLU A 41 19.49 0.77 6.26
N PHE A 42 19.43 -0.11 5.26
CA PHE A 42 19.81 0.20 3.88
C PHE A 42 18.91 1.27 3.26
N TYR A 43 17.58 1.12 3.38
CA TYR A 43 16.64 2.06 2.75
C TYR A 43 16.60 3.44 3.41
N TRP A 44 16.83 3.49 4.72
CA TRP A 44 16.83 4.75 5.47
C TRP A 44 18.22 5.30 5.76
N LYS A 45 19.28 4.73 5.16
CA LYS A 45 20.66 5.14 5.41
C LYS A 45 20.90 6.63 5.21
N ASP A 46 20.24 7.22 4.20
CA ASP A 46 20.41 8.62 3.80
C ASP A 46 19.34 9.55 4.42
N ASP A 47 18.33 9.00 5.12
CA ASP A 47 17.27 9.78 5.78
C ASP A 47 16.93 9.24 7.18
N LYS A 48 17.87 9.36 8.10
CA LYS A 48 17.67 8.96 9.51
C LYS A 48 16.58 9.78 10.21
N ALA A 49 16.36 11.04 9.82
CA ALA A 49 15.34 11.89 10.38
C ALA A 49 13.94 11.41 9.96
N GLY A 50 13.78 11.04 8.68
CA GLY A 50 12.57 10.42 8.15
C GLY A 50 12.26 9.10 8.84
N PHE A 51 13.27 8.25 9.05
CA PHE A 51 13.12 6.98 9.77
C PHE A 51 12.63 7.18 11.21
N ASN A 52 13.25 8.08 11.98
CA ASN A 52 12.82 8.38 13.33
C ASN A 52 11.37 8.92 13.37
N THR A 53 11.01 9.77 12.39
CA THR A 53 9.64 10.27 12.25
C THR A 53 8.66 9.14 11.95
N PHE A 54 9.04 8.18 11.11
CA PHE A 54 8.23 6.99 10.83
C PHE A 54 8.02 6.16 12.10
N LEU A 55 9.08 5.86 12.84
CA LEU A 55 8.99 5.11 14.11
C LEU A 55 8.11 5.83 15.14
N GLU A 56 8.26 7.15 15.27
CA GLU A 56 7.42 7.95 16.16
C GLU A 56 5.93 7.85 15.77
N ARG A 57 5.60 7.95 14.48
CA ARG A 57 4.22 7.81 13.98
C ARG A 57 3.68 6.41 14.16
N THR A 58 4.51 5.38 13.95
CA THR A 58 4.16 3.97 14.19
C THR A 58 3.76 3.75 15.65
N ASN A 59 4.50 4.34 16.59
CA ASN A 59 4.22 4.20 18.01
C ASN A 59 3.05 5.06 18.50
N LYS A 60 2.82 6.24 17.91
CA LYS A 60 1.81 7.20 18.39
C LYS A 60 0.49 7.16 17.62
N ARG A 61 0.51 6.98 16.30
CA ARG A 61 -0.69 7.08 15.45
C ARG A 61 -1.28 5.72 15.09
N LEU A 62 -0.44 4.77 14.66
CA LEU A 62 -0.90 3.48 14.18
C LEU A 62 -1.76 2.72 15.21
N PRO A 63 -1.45 2.70 16.52
CA PRO A 63 -2.26 1.98 17.50
C PRO A 63 -3.72 2.43 17.54
N GLU A 64 -4.00 3.72 17.30
CA GLU A 64 -5.36 4.27 17.30
C GLU A 64 -6.25 3.69 16.18
N TYR A 65 -5.63 3.25 15.07
CA TYR A 65 -6.33 2.82 13.87
C TYR A 65 -6.13 1.33 13.53
N LYS A 66 -5.25 0.65 14.27
CA LYS A 66 -4.86 -0.76 14.02
C LYS A 66 -6.07 -1.68 13.90
N PHE A 67 -7.04 -1.53 14.80
CA PHE A 67 -8.27 -2.33 14.78
C PHE A 67 -9.03 -2.19 13.46
N PHE A 68 -9.21 -0.96 12.95
CA PHE A 68 -9.91 -0.73 11.68
C PHE A 68 -9.15 -1.33 10.49
N PHE A 69 -7.81 -1.25 10.49
CA PHE A 69 -7.00 -1.91 9.47
C PHE A 69 -7.14 -3.42 9.51
N GLN A 70 -7.17 -4.02 10.68
CA GLN A 70 -7.32 -5.47 10.85
C GLN A 70 -8.67 -5.95 10.35
N GLU A 71 -9.77 -5.30 10.71
CA GLU A 71 -11.11 -5.69 10.29
C GLU A 71 -11.30 -5.47 8.77
N ALA A 72 -10.94 -4.30 8.24
CA ALA A 72 -11.05 -4.03 6.81
C ALA A 72 -10.20 -4.98 5.95
N ALA A 73 -9.00 -5.33 6.39
CA ALA A 73 -8.12 -6.26 5.68
C ALA A 73 -8.66 -7.68 5.66
N LYS A 74 -9.31 -8.10 6.76
CA LYS A 74 -9.96 -9.41 6.87
C LYS A 74 -11.09 -9.57 5.86
N GLU A 75 -11.87 -8.51 5.61
CA GLU A 75 -12.97 -8.53 4.63
C GLU A 75 -12.49 -8.79 3.20
N ILE A 76 -11.27 -8.36 2.86
CA ILE A 76 -10.71 -8.47 1.52
C ILE A 76 -9.55 -9.49 1.40
N ASP A 77 -9.37 -10.33 2.42
CA ASP A 77 -8.38 -11.42 2.48
C ASP A 77 -6.94 -10.98 2.14
N ILE A 78 -6.48 -9.89 2.79
CA ILE A 78 -5.08 -9.43 2.76
C ILE A 78 -4.54 -9.24 4.18
N HIS A 79 -3.22 -9.14 4.31
CA HIS A 79 -2.64 -8.82 5.61
C HIS A 79 -2.88 -7.33 5.95
N TRP A 80 -3.31 -7.04 7.19
CA TRP A 80 -3.67 -5.68 7.63
C TRP A 80 -2.54 -4.65 7.50
N THR A 81 -1.29 -5.09 7.60
CA THR A 81 -0.12 -4.21 7.44
C THR A 81 0.00 -3.63 6.04
N LEU A 82 -0.54 -4.33 5.02
CA LEU A 82 -0.59 -3.81 3.66
C LEU A 82 -1.48 -2.56 3.57
N LEU A 83 -2.69 -2.61 4.13
CA LEU A 83 -3.57 -1.44 4.20
C LEU A 83 -2.97 -0.31 5.05
N ALA A 84 -2.34 -0.65 6.17
CA ALA A 84 -1.66 0.32 7.02
C ALA A 84 -0.49 1.00 6.29
N ALA A 85 0.28 0.25 5.49
CA ALA A 85 1.36 0.77 4.68
C ALA A 85 0.86 1.70 3.56
N ILE A 86 -0.23 1.33 2.86
CA ILE A 86 -0.89 2.21 1.88
C ILE A 86 -1.30 3.52 2.57
N SER A 87 -1.98 3.43 3.71
CA SER A 87 -2.42 4.61 4.45
C SER A 87 -1.27 5.50 4.93
N TYR A 88 -0.12 4.91 5.28
CA TYR A 88 1.06 5.70 5.62
C TYR A 88 1.60 6.47 4.42
N GLN A 89 1.71 5.85 3.27
CA GLN A 89 2.16 6.52 2.04
C GLN A 89 1.21 7.63 1.61
N GLU A 90 -0.10 7.42 1.78
CA GLU A 90 -1.12 8.38 1.41
C GLU A 90 -1.17 9.60 2.35
N SER A 91 -1.13 9.38 3.66
CA SER A 91 -1.43 10.43 4.65
C SER A 91 -0.54 10.44 5.89
N HIS A 92 0.40 9.50 6.02
CA HIS A 92 1.12 9.26 7.27
C HIS A 92 0.17 8.99 8.47
N TRP A 93 -0.92 8.25 8.21
CA TRP A 93 -2.01 7.99 9.16
C TRP A 93 -2.65 9.26 9.72
N ASN A 94 -2.85 10.29 8.88
CA ASN A 94 -3.53 11.52 9.26
C ASN A 94 -4.96 11.54 8.69
N PRO A 95 -6.00 11.39 9.52
CA PRO A 95 -7.39 11.39 9.03
C PRO A 95 -7.84 12.75 8.46
N LYS A 96 -7.12 13.81 8.80
CA LYS A 96 -7.40 15.18 8.33
C LYS A 96 -6.57 15.59 7.12
N ALA A 97 -5.81 14.66 6.53
CA ALA A 97 -4.99 14.95 5.35
C ALA A 97 -5.85 15.46 4.19
N ILE A 98 -5.35 16.44 3.48
CA ILE A 98 -5.94 17.02 2.28
C ILE A 98 -4.82 17.33 1.31
N SER A 99 -4.94 16.86 0.06
CA SER A 99 -4.01 17.22 -1.02
C SER A 99 -4.49 18.47 -1.78
N ASP A 100 -3.59 19.03 -2.57
CA ASP A 100 -3.88 20.16 -3.47
C ASP A 100 -4.97 19.83 -4.49
N THR A 101 -5.12 18.55 -4.85
CA THR A 101 -6.17 18.05 -5.76
C THR A 101 -7.50 17.74 -5.07
N GLY A 102 -7.59 17.96 -3.74
CA GLY A 102 -8.81 17.80 -2.95
C GLY A 102 -9.14 16.35 -2.56
N VAL A 103 -8.21 15.40 -2.68
CA VAL A 103 -8.34 14.08 -2.05
C VAL A 103 -8.18 14.21 -0.54
N ARG A 104 -8.85 13.36 0.25
CA ARG A 104 -8.94 13.54 1.71
C ARG A 104 -8.93 12.23 2.48
N GLY A 105 -8.51 12.35 3.73
CA GLY A 105 -8.59 11.30 4.74
C GLY A 105 -7.40 10.35 4.71
N MET A 106 -7.46 9.31 5.53
CA MET A 106 -6.35 8.39 5.75
C MET A 106 -5.91 7.65 4.48
N MET A 107 -6.86 7.32 3.61
CA MET A 107 -6.60 6.58 2.35
C MET A 107 -6.66 7.51 1.12
N MET A 108 -6.63 8.84 1.32
CA MET A 108 -6.62 9.88 0.26
C MET A 108 -7.64 9.61 -0.86
N LEU A 109 -8.90 9.38 -0.47
CA LEU A 109 -9.96 9.08 -1.43
C LEU A 109 -10.44 10.35 -2.14
N THR A 110 -10.65 10.25 -3.46
CA THR A 110 -11.38 11.28 -4.22
C THR A 110 -12.85 11.29 -3.80
N GLN A 111 -13.55 12.38 -4.08
CA GLN A 111 -15.00 12.44 -3.81
C GLN A 111 -15.76 11.40 -4.65
N LYS A 112 -15.32 11.16 -5.88
CA LYS A 112 -15.90 10.16 -6.78
C LYS A 112 -15.70 8.75 -6.20
N THR A 113 -14.47 8.40 -5.83
CA THR A 113 -14.16 7.09 -5.24
C THR A 113 -14.92 6.85 -3.94
N ALA A 114 -14.96 7.85 -3.05
CA ALA A 114 -15.71 7.73 -1.80
C ALA A 114 -17.21 7.47 -2.03
N LYS A 115 -17.82 8.20 -2.97
CA LYS A 115 -19.21 7.98 -3.35
C LYS A 115 -19.43 6.58 -3.93
N GLU A 116 -18.51 6.12 -4.78
CA GLU A 116 -18.55 4.81 -5.42
C GLU A 116 -18.41 3.66 -4.39
N MET A 117 -17.62 3.87 -3.34
CA MET A 117 -17.44 2.94 -2.22
C MET A 117 -18.49 3.12 -1.10
N GLY A 118 -19.49 3.97 -1.27
CA GLY A 118 -20.54 4.22 -0.29
C GLY A 118 -20.08 4.99 0.95
N ILE A 119 -18.91 5.65 0.89
CA ILE A 119 -18.31 6.37 2.01
C ILE A 119 -18.93 7.76 2.15
N LYS A 120 -19.49 8.04 3.34
CA LYS A 120 -20.14 9.32 3.62
C LYS A 120 -19.14 10.41 4.04
N LYS A 121 -18.13 10.05 4.82
CA LYS A 121 -17.20 11.01 5.42
C LYS A 121 -15.73 10.58 5.29
N ARG A 122 -15.06 11.00 4.23
CA ARG A 122 -13.66 10.65 3.92
C ARG A 122 -12.65 10.96 5.03
N THR A 123 -12.97 11.90 5.93
CA THR A 123 -12.13 12.30 7.07
C THR A 123 -12.46 11.56 8.36
N ASN A 124 -13.47 10.68 8.37
CA ASN A 124 -13.66 9.69 9.41
C ASN A 124 -12.63 8.58 9.19
N PRO A 125 -11.81 8.20 10.19
CA PRO A 125 -10.76 7.18 10.01
C PRO A 125 -11.31 5.83 9.56
N GLU A 126 -12.34 5.33 10.22
CA GLU A 126 -12.99 4.06 9.91
C GLU A 126 -13.55 4.07 8.47
N ASP A 127 -14.42 5.04 8.14
CA ASP A 127 -14.98 5.21 6.79
C ASP A 127 -13.87 5.25 5.71
N SER A 128 -12.78 5.99 5.98
CA SER A 128 -11.68 6.13 5.04
C SER A 128 -10.93 4.82 4.83
N ILE A 129 -10.64 4.06 5.89
CA ILE A 129 -9.93 2.79 5.84
C ILE A 129 -10.76 1.73 5.08
N TYR A 130 -12.04 1.56 5.44
CA TYR A 130 -12.93 0.64 4.74
C TYR A 130 -13.13 1.03 3.28
N GLY A 131 -13.30 2.33 3.00
CA GLY A 131 -13.40 2.82 1.62
C GLY A 131 -12.14 2.56 0.80
N GLY A 132 -10.96 2.71 1.40
CA GLY A 132 -9.68 2.40 0.77
C GLY A 132 -9.49 0.90 0.51
N ALA A 133 -9.89 0.06 1.48
CA ALA A 133 -9.86 -1.40 1.35
C ALA A 133 -10.79 -1.87 0.21
N ASN A 134 -12.02 -1.40 0.19
CA ASN A 134 -13.00 -1.74 -0.86
C ASN A 134 -12.54 -1.24 -2.25
N TYR A 135 -11.91 -0.07 -2.32
CA TYR A 135 -11.34 0.42 -3.56
C TYR A 135 -10.15 -0.44 -4.03
N PHE A 136 -9.30 -0.87 -3.10
CA PHE A 136 -8.19 -1.79 -3.37
C PHE A 136 -8.72 -3.11 -3.92
N GLN A 137 -9.68 -3.74 -3.24
CA GLN A 137 -10.30 -4.99 -3.69
C GLN A 137 -10.94 -4.85 -5.06
N LYS A 138 -11.78 -3.83 -5.26
CA LYS A 138 -12.41 -3.55 -6.55
C LYS A 138 -11.40 -3.37 -7.68
N THR A 139 -10.26 -2.74 -7.38
CA THR A 139 -9.18 -2.56 -8.35
C THR A 139 -8.50 -3.89 -8.68
N MET A 140 -8.27 -4.72 -7.64
CA MET A 140 -7.68 -6.06 -7.80
C MET A 140 -8.60 -7.00 -8.61
N ASP A 141 -9.92 -6.91 -8.42
CA ASP A 141 -10.91 -7.73 -9.12
C ASP A 141 -11.02 -7.41 -10.63
N ARG A 142 -10.54 -6.24 -11.04
CA ARG A 142 -10.45 -5.88 -12.47
C ARG A 142 -9.30 -6.59 -13.19
N LEU A 143 -8.31 -7.06 -12.46
CA LEU A 143 -7.19 -7.80 -13.03
C LEU A 143 -7.62 -9.25 -13.34
N PRO A 144 -7.13 -9.84 -14.46
CA PRO A 144 -7.44 -11.21 -14.82
C PRO A 144 -7.14 -12.21 -13.70
N SER A 145 -8.04 -13.17 -13.49
CA SER A 145 -7.89 -14.23 -12.48
C SER A 145 -6.71 -15.17 -12.74
N ALA A 146 -6.21 -15.21 -13.98
CA ALA A 146 -5.01 -15.96 -14.37
C ALA A 146 -3.72 -15.38 -13.76
N ILE A 147 -3.73 -14.11 -13.31
CA ILE A 147 -2.61 -13.50 -12.60
C ILE A 147 -2.58 -14.04 -11.18
N SER A 148 -1.40 -14.42 -10.68
CA SER A 148 -1.23 -14.89 -9.31
C SER A 148 -1.73 -13.84 -8.28
N LYS A 149 -2.17 -14.27 -7.10
CA LYS A 149 -2.61 -13.34 -6.04
C LYS A 149 -1.53 -12.31 -5.71
N LEU A 150 -0.26 -12.72 -5.66
CA LEU A 150 0.85 -11.84 -5.35
C LEU A 150 1.07 -10.79 -6.45
N ASP A 151 1.11 -11.19 -7.72
CA ASP A 151 1.26 -10.26 -8.84
C ASP A 151 0.09 -9.29 -8.93
N ARG A 152 -1.16 -9.76 -8.69
CA ARG A 152 -2.34 -8.89 -8.60
C ARG A 152 -2.22 -7.85 -7.49
N ILE A 153 -1.70 -8.22 -6.32
CA ILE A 153 -1.44 -7.26 -5.24
C ILE A 153 -0.47 -6.18 -5.71
N TRP A 154 0.64 -6.55 -6.32
CA TRP A 154 1.62 -5.59 -6.81
C TRP A 154 1.07 -4.67 -7.90
N MET A 155 0.36 -5.23 -8.87
CA MET A 155 -0.30 -4.44 -9.92
C MET A 155 -1.39 -3.51 -9.34
N THR A 156 -2.12 -3.96 -8.31
CA THR A 156 -3.12 -3.13 -7.63
C THR A 156 -2.49 -2.00 -6.85
N LEU A 157 -1.37 -2.22 -6.18
CA LEU A 157 -0.60 -1.16 -5.52
C LEU A 157 -0.12 -0.10 -6.51
N ALA A 158 0.40 -0.53 -7.65
CA ALA A 158 0.79 0.38 -8.72
C ALA A 158 -0.42 1.13 -9.30
N ALA A 159 -1.56 0.44 -9.48
CA ALA A 159 -2.81 1.05 -9.94
C ALA A 159 -3.37 2.07 -8.94
N TYR A 160 -3.21 1.86 -7.65
CA TYR A 160 -3.65 2.81 -6.62
C TYR A 160 -2.94 4.16 -6.78
N ASN A 161 -1.66 4.14 -7.13
CA ASN A 161 -0.80 5.31 -7.29
C ASN A 161 -0.90 5.96 -8.68
N LEU A 162 -0.84 5.14 -9.74
CA LEU A 162 -0.74 5.60 -11.13
C LEU A 162 -2.10 5.63 -11.84
N GLY A 163 -3.10 4.98 -11.27
CA GLY A 163 -4.38 4.72 -11.92
C GLY A 163 -4.37 3.43 -12.73
N PHE A 164 -5.49 2.73 -12.71
CA PHE A 164 -5.64 1.40 -13.31
C PHE A 164 -5.34 1.37 -14.82
N LYS A 165 -5.71 2.42 -15.55
CA LYS A 165 -5.44 2.50 -17.00
C LYS A 165 -3.96 2.39 -17.34
N ASN A 166 -3.07 2.93 -16.51
CA ASN A 166 -1.64 2.83 -16.74
C ASN A 166 -1.13 1.40 -16.55
N ILE A 167 -1.75 0.63 -15.67
CA ILE A 167 -1.42 -0.79 -15.50
C ILE A 167 -1.90 -1.62 -16.69
N GLU A 168 -3.09 -1.34 -17.22
CA GLU A 168 -3.55 -1.97 -18.47
C GLU A 168 -2.57 -1.69 -19.62
N LEU A 169 -2.19 -0.43 -19.83
CA LEU A 169 -1.21 -0.05 -20.86
C LEU A 169 0.17 -0.71 -20.65
N ALA A 170 0.64 -0.81 -19.42
CA ALA A 170 1.91 -1.47 -19.13
C ALA A 170 1.85 -2.98 -19.43
N ARG A 171 0.73 -3.63 -19.14
CA ARG A 171 0.50 -5.04 -19.48
C ARG A 171 0.45 -5.27 -20.99
N ASP A 172 -0.27 -4.41 -21.73
CA ASP A 172 -0.33 -4.46 -23.18
C ASP A 172 1.05 -4.23 -23.82
N LEU A 173 1.84 -3.32 -23.24
CA LEU A 173 3.22 -3.05 -23.67
C LEU A 173 4.16 -4.22 -23.39
N ALA A 174 4.03 -4.86 -22.22
CA ALA A 174 4.78 -6.06 -21.89
C ALA A 174 4.49 -7.18 -22.90
N GLU A 175 3.21 -7.45 -23.17
CA GLU A 175 2.80 -8.46 -24.16
C GLU A 175 3.38 -8.17 -25.56
N SER A 176 3.25 -6.92 -26.04
CA SER A 176 3.79 -6.51 -27.34
C SER A 176 5.31 -6.59 -27.44
N SER A 177 6.00 -6.54 -26.29
CA SER A 177 7.45 -6.68 -26.16
C SER A 177 7.90 -8.14 -25.90
N SER A 178 7.01 -9.12 -26.07
CA SER A 178 7.25 -10.55 -25.81
C SER A 178 7.58 -10.85 -24.34
N LEU A 179 7.12 -9.99 -23.42
CA LEU A 179 7.19 -10.20 -21.97
C LEU A 179 5.87 -10.79 -21.47
N ASN A 180 5.89 -11.40 -20.29
CA ASN A 180 4.70 -11.97 -19.69
C ASN A 180 3.87 -10.93 -18.96
N GLN A 181 2.73 -10.55 -19.56
CA GLN A 181 1.79 -9.58 -19.02
C GLN A 181 1.12 -10.00 -17.69
N TYR A 182 1.34 -11.25 -17.24
CA TYR A 182 0.80 -11.79 -15.97
C TYR A 182 1.80 -11.74 -14.82
N LEU A 183 3.06 -11.41 -15.07
CA LEU A 183 4.12 -11.29 -14.06
C LEU A 183 4.41 -9.82 -13.75
N TRP A 184 4.29 -9.43 -12.49
CA TRP A 184 4.62 -8.07 -12.05
C TRP A 184 6.05 -7.66 -12.39
N SER A 185 7.02 -8.57 -12.23
CA SER A 185 8.43 -8.31 -12.55
C SER A 185 8.65 -7.87 -14.00
N GLU A 186 7.83 -8.34 -14.92
CA GLU A 186 7.92 -8.00 -16.34
C GLU A 186 7.05 -6.80 -16.72
N VAL A 187 5.85 -6.67 -16.13
CA VAL A 187 4.97 -5.52 -16.35
C VAL A 187 5.58 -4.24 -15.77
N SER A 188 6.23 -4.31 -14.61
CA SER A 188 6.82 -3.14 -13.94
C SER A 188 7.93 -2.44 -14.74
N VAL A 189 8.58 -3.15 -15.67
CA VAL A 189 9.60 -2.59 -16.57
C VAL A 189 8.98 -1.61 -17.57
N SER A 190 7.68 -1.74 -17.84
CA SER A 190 6.93 -0.92 -18.78
C SER A 190 6.26 0.32 -18.15
N LEU A 191 6.41 0.51 -16.81
CA LEU A 191 5.93 1.68 -16.06
C LEU A 191 7.03 2.74 -15.90
#